data_b86b17538ac954c89e01e71df9225480
#
_entry.id   b86b17538ac954c89e01e71df9225480
#
_cell.length_a   1.000
_cell.length_b   1.000
_cell.length_c   1.000
_cell.angle_alpha   90.00
_cell.angle_beta   90.00
_cell.angle_gamma   90.00
#
_symmetry.space_group_name_H-M   'P 1'
#
loop_
_entity.id
_entity.type
_entity.pdbx_description
1 polymer ?
#
loop_
_entity_poly.entity_id
_entity_poly.type
_entity_poly.pdbx_seq_one_letter_code
_entity_poly.pdbx_strand_id
1 'polypeptide(L)'
;MSRKKKTTDKSKLIKKHLERVSCKDYRLALKRKQRGRGIYVLYKGDKIYYVGLSKSSLRTRIRNHAIRDRHKGKWDSYSFYQILRPKYIKDVESLLIRVCRPHGNKVNGRFNKKYDLGKAYEIK
;
A
#
# COMPACT_ATOMS: atom_id res chain seq x y z
N MET A 1 14.44 -31.95 17.55
CA MET A 1 13.72 -31.44 16.40
C MET A 1 14.50 -30.34 15.72
N SER A 2 14.68 -30.50 14.48
CA SER A 2 15.35 -29.48 13.71
C SER A 2 14.42 -28.32 13.44
N ARG A 3 14.79 -27.18 13.90
CA ARG A 3 14.02 -26.01 13.58
C ARG A 3 14.46 -25.48 12.23
N LYS A 4 13.53 -25.41 11.33
CA LYS A 4 13.82 -24.77 10.07
C LYS A 4 14.16 -23.30 10.30
N LYS A 5 15.34 -22.95 9.90
CA LYS A 5 15.73 -21.57 9.88
C LYS A 5 14.87 -20.85 8.84
N LYS A 6 14.17 -19.84 9.29
CA LYS A 6 13.40 -19.04 8.35
C LYS A 6 14.37 -18.21 7.53
N THR A 7 14.55 -18.61 6.30
CA THR A 7 15.30 -17.80 5.36
C THR A 7 14.32 -16.98 4.57
N THR A 8 14.64 -15.69 4.41
CA THR A 8 13.83 -14.84 3.56
C THR A 8 14.03 -15.26 2.14
N ASP A 9 12.95 -15.62 1.48
CA ASP A 9 12.97 -15.89 0.06
C ASP A 9 13.24 -14.58 -0.67
N LYS A 10 14.38 -14.50 -1.34
CA LYS A 10 14.79 -13.28 -2.04
C LYS A 10 13.87 -12.92 -3.18
N SER A 11 13.08 -13.86 -3.68
CA SER A 11 12.13 -13.58 -4.75
C SER A 11 10.82 -12.96 -4.23
N LYS A 12 10.56 -13.06 -2.93
CA LYS A 12 9.34 -12.49 -2.38
C LYS A 12 9.42 -10.97 -2.26
N LEU A 13 8.35 -10.32 -2.64
CA LEU A 13 8.18 -8.89 -2.44
C LEU A 13 7.34 -8.60 -1.21
N ILE A 14 6.28 -9.38 -1.00
CA ILE A 14 5.32 -9.17 0.08
C ILE A 14 5.64 -10.10 1.24
N LYS A 15 5.84 -9.53 2.43
CA LYS A 15 6.13 -10.31 3.64
C LYS A 15 4.85 -10.69 4.38
N LYS A 16 4.01 -9.73 4.65
CA LYS A 16 2.76 -9.91 5.38
C LYS A 16 1.70 -9.04 4.77
N HIS A 17 0.45 -9.45 4.93
CA HIS A 17 -0.65 -8.62 4.45
C HIS A 17 -1.89 -8.77 5.33
N LEU A 18 -2.69 -7.72 5.32
CA LEU A 18 -4.05 -7.70 5.84
C LEU A 18 -4.94 -7.26 4.70
N GLU A 19 -6.09 -7.90 4.55
CA GLU A 19 -6.97 -7.56 3.44
C GLU A 19 -8.36 -7.23 3.92
N ARG A 20 -8.91 -6.15 3.39
CA ARG A 20 -10.31 -5.75 3.58
C ARG A 20 -10.74 -5.63 5.03
N VAL A 21 -9.90 -5.01 5.86
CA VAL A 21 -10.25 -4.74 7.25
C VAL A 21 -11.20 -3.56 7.30
N SER A 22 -12.33 -3.73 8.00
CA SER A 22 -13.32 -2.67 8.12
C SER A 22 -12.75 -1.44 8.81
N CYS A 23 -13.15 -0.27 8.35
CA CYS A 23 -12.77 0.99 8.98
C CYS A 23 -13.18 1.01 10.47
N LYS A 24 -14.31 0.39 10.80
CA LYS A 24 -14.78 0.30 12.18
C LYS A 24 -13.84 -0.52 13.06
N ASP A 25 -13.14 -1.49 12.47
CA ASP A 25 -12.28 -2.41 13.19
C ASP A 25 -10.80 -2.02 13.13
N TYR A 26 -10.48 -0.81 12.66
CA TYR A 26 -9.09 -0.45 12.48
C TYR A 26 -8.26 -0.54 13.77
N ARG A 27 -8.88 -0.28 14.90
CA ARG A 27 -8.19 -0.36 16.19
C ARG A 27 -7.79 -1.79 16.53
N LEU A 28 -8.68 -2.75 16.25
CA LEU A 28 -8.40 -4.17 16.52
C LEU A 28 -7.26 -4.66 15.62
N ALA A 29 -7.33 -4.35 14.35
CA ALA A 29 -6.31 -4.76 13.41
C ALA A 29 -4.94 -4.15 13.75
N LEU A 30 -4.94 -2.92 14.24
CA LEU A 30 -3.72 -2.20 14.54
C LEU A 30 -3.18 -2.43 15.95
N LYS A 31 -3.87 -3.25 16.76
CA LYS A 31 -3.31 -3.70 18.03
C LYS A 31 -2.07 -4.55 17.81
N ARG A 32 -2.03 -5.31 16.76
CA ARG A 32 -0.82 -6.01 16.37
C ARG A 32 0.08 -4.98 15.72
N LYS A 33 1.30 -4.91 16.18
CA LYS A 33 2.26 -3.95 15.68
C LYS A 33 2.51 -4.18 14.19
N GLN A 34 1.79 -3.46 13.37
CA GLN A 34 2.03 -3.45 11.93
C GLN A 34 3.15 -2.45 11.68
N ARG A 35 4.35 -2.94 11.88
CA ARG A 35 5.55 -2.15 11.65
C ARG A 35 6.13 -2.47 10.31
N GLY A 36 6.91 -1.55 9.81
CA GLY A 36 7.63 -1.72 8.57
C GLY A 36 6.99 -0.95 7.44
N ARG A 37 7.72 -0.96 6.35
CA ARG A 37 7.32 -0.25 5.15
C ARG A 37 6.34 -1.08 4.34
N GLY A 38 5.36 -0.41 3.79
CA GLY A 38 4.38 -1.13 3.00
C GLY A 38 3.46 -0.21 2.23
N ILE A 39 2.60 -0.86 1.48
CA ILE A 39 1.58 -0.19 0.70
C ILE A 39 0.25 -0.48 1.37
N TYR A 40 -0.56 0.53 1.53
CA TYR A 40 -1.93 0.33 2.00
C TYR A 40 -2.91 0.85 0.97
N VAL A 41 -4.08 0.25 0.97
CA VAL A 41 -5.14 0.57 0.02
C VAL A 41 -6.42 0.82 0.80
N LEU A 42 -7.06 1.94 0.52
CA LEU A 42 -8.38 2.24 1.09
C LEU A 42 -9.43 1.96 0.03
N TYR A 43 -10.52 1.34 0.46
CA TYR A 43 -11.62 0.98 -0.43
C TYR A 43 -12.90 1.71 -0.06
N LYS A 44 -13.72 1.96 -1.07
CA LYS A 44 -15.10 2.36 -0.87
C LYS A 44 -15.97 1.34 -1.60
N GLY A 45 -16.64 0.47 -0.84
CA GLY A 45 -17.29 -0.68 -1.43
C GLY A 45 -16.28 -1.54 -2.17
N ASP A 46 -16.54 -1.85 -3.42
CA ASP A 46 -15.66 -2.65 -4.25
C ASP A 46 -14.59 -1.84 -4.98
N LYS A 47 -14.60 -0.53 -4.83
CA LYS A 47 -13.68 0.33 -5.56
C LYS A 47 -12.49 0.72 -4.70
N ILE A 48 -11.33 0.79 -5.33
CA ILE A 48 -10.14 1.33 -4.70
C ILE A 48 -10.29 2.84 -4.64
N TYR A 49 -10.28 3.36 -3.41
CA TYR A 49 -10.41 4.80 -3.19
C TYR A 49 -9.05 5.49 -3.15
N TYR A 50 -8.05 4.88 -2.49
CA TYR A 50 -6.77 5.54 -2.27
C TYR A 50 -5.67 4.50 -2.09
N VAL A 51 -4.50 4.78 -2.65
CA VAL A 51 -3.30 3.96 -2.45
C VAL A 51 -2.26 4.83 -1.77
N GLY A 52 -1.70 4.35 -0.69
CA GLY A 52 -0.73 5.11 0.09
C GLY A 52 0.48 4.29 0.49
N LEU A 53 1.47 5.00 0.97
CA LEU A 53 2.74 4.45 1.40
C LEU A 53 2.87 4.65 2.91
N SER A 54 3.19 3.57 3.62
CA SER A 54 3.53 3.62 5.03
C SER A 54 5.03 3.38 5.18
N LYS A 55 5.74 4.31 5.81
CA LYS A 55 7.19 4.17 6.01
C LYS A 55 7.52 3.51 7.33
N SER A 56 6.73 3.77 8.36
CA SER A 56 7.02 3.24 9.68
C SER A 56 5.77 2.89 10.48
N SER A 57 4.73 3.70 10.44
CA SER A 57 3.55 3.49 11.26
C SER A 57 2.27 3.50 10.43
N LEU A 58 1.83 2.30 10.07
CA LEU A 58 0.53 2.14 9.43
C LEU A 58 -0.59 2.64 10.34
N ARG A 59 -0.47 2.37 11.63
CA ARG A 59 -1.48 2.76 12.61
C ARG A 59 -1.79 4.25 12.53
N THR A 60 -0.77 5.08 12.54
CA THR A 60 -0.95 6.53 12.47
C THR A 60 -1.60 6.94 11.16
N ARG A 61 -1.18 6.35 10.04
CA ARG A 61 -1.74 6.65 8.73
C ARG A 61 -3.23 6.32 8.67
N ILE A 62 -3.59 5.10 9.06
CA ILE A 62 -4.99 4.66 9.01
C ILE A 62 -5.85 5.48 9.98
N ARG A 63 -5.33 5.74 11.17
CA ARG A 63 -6.05 6.57 12.14
C ARG A 63 -6.33 7.97 11.58
N ASN A 64 -5.35 8.61 10.99
CA ASN A 64 -5.53 9.93 10.41
C ASN A 64 -6.56 9.91 9.28
N HIS A 65 -6.52 8.89 8.42
CA HIS A 65 -7.51 8.77 7.35
C HIS A 65 -8.91 8.51 7.89
N ALA A 66 -9.02 7.84 9.03
CA ALA A 66 -10.32 7.53 9.60
C ALA A 66 -10.97 8.71 10.31
N ILE A 67 -10.18 9.58 10.96
CA ILE A 67 -10.74 10.56 11.88
C ILE A 67 -10.28 12.01 11.66
N ARG A 68 -9.23 12.25 10.90
CA ARG A 68 -8.63 13.59 10.85
C ARG A 68 -8.56 14.26 9.50
N ASP A 69 -8.17 13.54 8.48
CA ASP A 69 -7.84 14.19 7.22
C ASP A 69 -8.98 14.18 6.22
N ARG A 70 -8.69 14.63 4.99
CA ARG A 70 -9.68 14.77 3.93
C ARG A 70 -10.31 13.44 3.50
N HIS A 71 -9.75 12.32 3.92
CA HIS A 71 -10.28 11.00 3.59
C HIS A 71 -11.32 10.50 4.58
N LYS A 72 -11.54 11.23 5.66
CA LYS A 72 -12.52 10.85 6.67
C LYS A 72 -13.90 10.65 6.03
N GLY A 73 -14.49 9.47 6.29
CA GLY A 73 -15.82 9.15 5.80
C GLY A 73 -15.92 8.79 4.33
N LYS A 74 -14.78 8.75 3.61
CA LYS A 74 -14.77 8.47 2.18
C LYS A 74 -14.35 7.06 1.83
N TRP A 75 -14.01 6.26 2.83
CA TRP A 75 -13.61 4.88 2.65
C TRP A 75 -14.19 4.02 3.76
N ASP A 76 -14.29 2.71 3.55
CA ASP A 76 -14.92 1.81 4.50
C ASP A 76 -14.07 0.61 4.90
N SER A 77 -13.04 0.28 4.13
CA SER A 77 -12.13 -0.81 4.49
C SER A 77 -10.73 -0.52 3.95
N TYR A 78 -9.74 -1.25 4.50
CA TYR A 78 -8.37 -1.08 4.03
C TYR A 78 -7.65 -2.41 3.93
N SER A 79 -6.61 -2.43 3.11
CA SER A 79 -5.66 -3.52 3.03
C SER A 79 -4.26 -2.98 3.26
N PHE A 80 -3.36 -3.82 3.73
CA PHE A 80 -1.97 -3.46 3.92
C PHE A 80 -1.06 -4.60 3.46
N TYR A 81 -0.02 -4.24 2.75
CA TYR A 81 0.96 -5.19 2.23
C TYR A 81 2.34 -4.73 2.65
N GLN A 82 2.96 -5.47 3.57
CA GLN A 82 4.30 -5.15 4.02
C GLN A 82 5.32 -5.58 2.96
N ILE A 83 6.14 -4.65 2.54
CA ILE A 83 7.09 -4.86 1.44
C ILE A 83 8.44 -5.29 2.01
N LEU A 84 8.96 -6.39 1.51
CA LEU A 84 10.27 -6.91 1.93
C LEU A 84 11.43 -6.08 1.41
N ARG A 85 11.27 -5.48 0.25
CA ARG A 85 12.34 -4.74 -0.42
C ARG A 85 12.00 -3.27 -0.50
N PRO A 86 12.41 -2.49 0.50
CA PRO A 86 12.03 -1.08 0.59
C PRO A 86 12.39 -0.25 -0.64
N LYS A 87 13.44 -0.61 -1.35
CA LYS A 87 13.82 0.16 -2.53
C LYS A 87 12.78 0.12 -3.66
N TYR A 88 11.89 -0.88 -3.64
CA TYR A 88 10.86 -1.00 -4.68
C TYR A 88 9.51 -0.42 -4.25
N ILE A 89 9.40 0.00 -3.01
CA ILE A 89 8.10 0.38 -2.46
C ILE A 89 7.48 1.56 -3.22
N LYS A 90 8.30 2.51 -3.59
CA LYS A 90 7.81 3.68 -4.32
C LYS A 90 7.31 3.32 -5.72
N ASP A 91 8.00 2.43 -6.39
CA ASP A 91 7.58 1.98 -7.70
C ASP A 91 6.30 1.16 -7.64
N VAL A 92 6.14 0.32 -6.61
CA VAL A 92 4.91 -0.46 -6.42
C VAL A 92 3.73 0.49 -6.16
N GLU A 93 3.91 1.46 -5.28
CA GLU A 93 2.87 2.46 -5.02
C GLU A 93 2.49 3.19 -6.31
N SER A 94 3.49 3.67 -7.02
CA SER A 94 3.27 4.44 -8.23
C SER A 94 2.58 3.62 -9.31
N LEU A 95 2.96 2.36 -9.44
CA LEU A 95 2.30 1.46 -10.39
C LEU A 95 0.82 1.31 -10.07
N LEU A 96 0.49 1.07 -8.80
CA LEU A 96 -0.89 0.92 -8.39
C LEU A 96 -1.70 2.19 -8.61
N ILE A 97 -1.13 3.33 -8.30
CA ILE A 97 -1.82 4.61 -8.53
C ILE A 97 -2.08 4.83 -10.02
N ARG A 98 -1.11 4.54 -10.86
CA ARG A 98 -1.26 4.73 -12.31
C ARG A 98 -2.27 3.77 -12.93
N VAL A 99 -2.26 2.52 -12.50
CA VAL A 99 -3.15 1.51 -13.05
C VAL A 99 -4.57 1.70 -12.54
N CYS A 100 -4.71 1.89 -11.24
CA CYS A 100 -6.03 1.95 -10.60
C CYS A 100 -6.67 3.34 -10.64
N ARG A 101 -5.86 4.38 -10.73
CA ARG A 101 -6.30 5.78 -10.69
C ARG A 101 -7.33 6.04 -9.61
N PRO A 102 -6.95 5.80 -8.33
CA PRO A 102 -7.90 5.91 -7.24
C PRO A 102 -8.38 7.35 -7.09
N HIS A 103 -9.65 7.51 -6.81
CA HIS A 103 -10.28 8.81 -6.72
C HIS A 103 -9.67 9.70 -5.63
N GLY A 104 -9.22 9.10 -4.54
CA GLY A 104 -8.66 9.82 -3.41
C GLY A 104 -7.22 10.29 -3.59
N ASN A 105 -6.51 9.81 -4.61
CA ASN A 105 -5.15 10.24 -4.88
C ASN A 105 -5.17 11.50 -5.75
N LYS A 106 -4.43 12.51 -5.31
CA LYS A 106 -4.38 13.79 -6.05
C LYS A 106 -3.42 13.77 -7.21
N VAL A 107 -2.36 12.99 -7.09
CA VAL A 107 -1.32 12.94 -8.12
C VAL A 107 -1.07 11.50 -8.55
N ASN A 108 -0.66 11.34 -9.78
CA ASN A 108 -0.21 10.05 -10.27
C ASN A 108 1.16 9.74 -9.67
N GLY A 109 1.42 8.47 -9.43
CA GLY A 109 2.70 8.05 -8.91
C GLY A 109 3.83 8.30 -9.91
N ARG A 110 5.05 8.35 -9.40
CA ARG A 110 6.25 8.49 -10.20
C ARG A 110 7.14 7.28 -10.00
N PHE A 111 7.74 6.82 -11.07
CA PHE A 111 8.71 5.75 -10.99
C PHE A 111 10.08 6.29 -10.65
N ASN A 112 10.87 5.52 -9.89
CA ASN A 112 12.22 5.93 -9.56
C ASN A 112 13.12 6.01 -10.80
N LYS A 113 12.92 5.09 -11.72
CA LYS A 113 13.66 5.08 -12.97
C LYS A 113 12.71 5.39 -14.11
N LYS A 114 12.99 6.46 -14.81
CA LYS A 114 12.17 6.88 -15.94
C LYS A 114 12.57 6.13 -17.19
N TYR A 115 11.67 5.33 -17.69
CA TYR A 115 11.86 4.66 -18.98
C TYR A 115 10.51 4.58 -19.67
N ASP A 116 10.38 5.35 -20.70
CA ASP A 116 9.13 5.45 -21.44
C ASP A 116 9.22 4.59 -22.71
N LEU A 117 8.54 3.45 -22.68
CA LEU A 117 8.54 2.52 -23.80
C LEU A 117 7.93 3.13 -25.06
N GLY A 118 6.96 4.02 -24.88
CA GLY A 118 6.37 4.72 -26.02
C GLY A 118 7.38 5.53 -26.79
N LYS A 119 8.22 6.28 -26.07
CA LYS A 119 9.31 7.02 -26.68
C LYS A 119 10.40 6.11 -27.21
N ALA A 120 10.75 5.07 -26.46
CA ALA A 120 11.83 4.16 -26.82
C ALA A 120 11.55 3.43 -28.13
N TYR A 121 10.30 3.10 -28.39
CA TYR A 121 9.92 2.33 -29.56
C TYR A 121 9.06 3.12 -30.54
N GLU A 122 8.92 4.41 -30.32
CA GLU A 122 8.10 5.27 -31.17
C GLU A 122 6.71 4.73 -31.40
N ILE A 123 6.11 4.21 -30.34
CA ILE A 123 4.76 3.69 -30.39
C ILE A 123 3.80 4.85 -30.61
N LYS A 124 3.02 4.72 -31.65
CA LYS A 124 2.05 5.75 -32.02
C LYS A 124 0.63 5.30 -31.72
#